data_547919bcb7b5f793ec4ea7d5efe61bce
#
_entry.id   547919bcb7b5f793ec4ea7d5efe61bce
#
_cell.length_a   1.000
_cell.length_b   1.000
_cell.length_c   1.000
_cell.angle_alpha   90.00
_cell.angle_beta   90.00
_cell.angle_gamma   90.00
#
_symmetry.space_group_name_H-M   'P 1'
#
loop_
_entity.id
_entity.type
_entity.pdbx_description
1 polymer ?
#
loop_
_entity_poly.entity_id
_entity_poly.type
_entity_poly.pdbx_seq_one_letter_code
_entity_poly.pdbx_strand_id
1 'polypeptide(L)'
;MSELQPTTMKDIAEHFGVSIATVSRALNGSARVSEEKRNLICEYAHANNFYPNDIAKSLRNSHKQPVKVIGVIVPEFTHYYFSTILNGIEDAASKRGYRIIATTSREQYEREVQLCQMFEAHQVCGVIVSQAKETQDYAHFQSLIDRGIPLVFYDRICTGVDASRVVVDDY
;
A
#
# COMPACT_ATOMS: atom_id res chain seq x y z
N MET A 1 -0.91 23.43 26.33
CA MET A 1 -1.02 22.03 25.80
C MET A 1 0.30 21.73 25.15
N SER A 2 1.16 20.91 25.78
CA SER A 2 2.44 20.57 25.20
C SER A 2 2.20 19.64 24.00
N GLU A 3 2.65 20.01 22.83
CA GLU A 3 2.67 19.14 21.65
C GLU A 3 3.51 17.91 22.00
N LEU A 4 2.85 16.77 22.12
CA LEU A 4 3.52 15.47 22.21
C LEU A 4 4.24 15.24 20.89
N GLN A 5 5.54 15.52 20.85
CA GLN A 5 6.35 15.16 19.69
C GLN A 5 6.39 13.63 19.57
N PRO A 6 6.15 13.08 18.38
CA PRO A 6 6.17 11.64 18.20
C PRO A 6 7.57 11.09 18.49
N THR A 7 7.63 10.06 19.31
CA THR A 7 8.87 9.34 19.64
C THR A 7 9.58 8.88 18.37
N THR A 8 10.87 9.07 18.27
CA THR A 8 11.70 8.67 17.13
C THR A 8 12.59 7.46 17.46
N MET A 9 13.14 6.78 16.44
CA MET A 9 14.18 5.74 16.67
C MET A 9 15.39 6.27 17.41
N LYS A 10 15.69 7.56 17.29
CA LYS A 10 16.81 8.20 17.98
C LYS A 10 16.53 8.29 19.47
N ASP A 11 15.35 8.70 19.85
CA ASP A 11 14.93 8.80 21.26
C ASP A 11 14.95 7.43 21.94
N ILE A 12 14.50 6.39 21.26
CA ILE A 12 14.58 5.01 21.75
C ILE A 12 16.03 4.57 21.91
N ALA A 13 16.90 4.90 20.95
CA ALA A 13 18.32 4.57 21.00
C ALA A 13 19.01 5.26 22.17
N GLU A 14 18.72 6.52 22.43
CA GLU A 14 19.23 7.30 23.57
C GLU A 14 18.72 6.73 24.89
N HIS A 15 17.43 6.38 25.00
CA HIS A 15 16.85 5.79 26.21
C HIS A 15 17.52 4.48 26.63
N PHE A 16 17.84 3.60 25.66
CA PHE A 16 18.49 2.30 25.93
C PHE A 16 20.00 2.32 25.84
N GLY A 17 20.64 3.46 25.56
CA GLY A 17 22.09 3.57 25.38
C GLY A 17 22.61 2.68 24.25
N VAL A 18 21.87 2.55 23.15
CA VAL A 18 22.22 1.70 22.00
C VAL A 18 22.25 2.50 20.70
N SER A 19 22.82 1.93 19.66
CA SER A 19 22.78 2.55 18.33
C SER A 19 21.36 2.47 17.71
N ILE A 20 21.01 3.44 16.85
CA ILE A 20 19.77 3.42 16.03
C ILE A 20 19.67 2.10 15.23
N ALA A 21 20.82 1.58 14.77
CA ALA A 21 20.88 0.29 14.07
C ALA A 21 20.46 -0.89 14.97
N THR A 22 20.77 -0.84 16.26
CA THR A 22 20.34 -1.85 17.23
C THR A 22 18.84 -1.78 17.47
N VAL A 23 18.28 -0.58 17.64
CA VAL A 23 16.82 -0.36 17.74
C VAL A 23 16.11 -0.89 16.50
N SER A 24 16.58 -0.53 15.32
CA SER A 24 16.03 -1.01 14.05
C SER A 24 16.04 -2.54 13.93
N ARG A 25 17.13 -3.20 14.37
CA ARG A 25 17.23 -4.67 14.38
C ARG A 25 16.28 -5.29 15.38
N ALA A 26 16.13 -4.72 16.58
CA ALA A 26 15.20 -5.18 17.58
C ALA A 26 13.75 -5.14 17.07
N LEU A 27 13.32 -4.00 16.54
CA LEU A 27 11.97 -3.80 16.00
C LEU A 27 11.66 -4.69 14.77
N ASN A 28 12.70 -5.13 14.05
CA ASN A 28 12.57 -6.05 12.91
C ASN A 28 12.78 -7.53 13.27
N GLY A 29 12.85 -7.89 14.55
CA GLY A 29 12.95 -9.27 14.99
C GLY A 29 14.28 -9.96 14.68
N SER A 30 15.37 -9.19 14.45
CA SER A 30 16.67 -9.75 14.09
C SER A 30 17.28 -10.58 15.23
N ALA A 31 17.74 -11.79 14.93
CA ALA A 31 18.47 -12.67 15.87
C ALA A 31 19.80 -12.08 16.39
N ARG A 32 20.28 -10.96 15.81
CA ARG A 32 21.50 -10.25 16.27
C ARG A 32 21.29 -9.40 17.52
N VAL A 33 20.06 -9.33 18.04
CA VAL A 33 19.72 -8.66 19.30
C VAL A 33 19.15 -9.74 20.22
N SER A 34 19.62 -9.79 21.48
CA SER A 34 19.09 -10.76 22.44
C SER A 34 17.59 -10.59 22.63
N GLU A 35 16.91 -11.70 22.90
CA GLU A 35 15.45 -11.71 23.05
C GLU A 35 14.97 -10.76 24.14
N GLU A 36 15.65 -10.77 25.28
CA GLU A 36 15.37 -9.88 26.40
C GLU A 36 15.44 -8.38 25.97
N LYS A 37 16.54 -7.98 25.33
CA LYS A 37 16.74 -6.61 24.88
C LYS A 37 15.76 -6.21 23.77
N ARG A 38 15.40 -7.15 22.90
CA ARG A 38 14.39 -6.95 21.87
C ARG A 38 13.02 -6.67 22.48
N ASN A 39 12.60 -7.47 23.46
CA ASN A 39 11.31 -7.33 24.13
C ASN A 39 11.22 -5.96 24.81
N LEU A 40 12.24 -5.55 25.59
CA LEU A 40 12.28 -4.24 26.25
C LEU A 40 12.16 -3.08 25.25
N ILE A 41 12.88 -3.15 24.13
CA ILE A 41 12.80 -2.10 23.09
C ILE A 41 11.42 -2.07 22.44
N CYS A 42 10.82 -3.24 22.15
CA CYS A 42 9.49 -3.31 21.55
C CYS A 42 8.40 -2.79 22.51
N GLU A 43 8.45 -3.18 23.78
CA GLU A 43 7.50 -2.69 24.81
C GLU A 43 7.59 -1.17 24.97
N TYR A 44 8.79 -0.64 25.07
CA TYR A 44 8.99 0.82 25.16
C TYR A 44 8.48 1.56 23.93
N ALA A 45 8.74 1.02 22.73
CA ALA A 45 8.25 1.58 21.48
C ALA A 45 6.71 1.62 21.46
N HIS A 46 6.06 0.52 21.84
CA HIS A 46 4.60 0.45 21.93
C HIS A 46 4.03 1.42 22.98
N ALA A 47 4.63 1.47 24.17
CA ALA A 47 4.18 2.36 25.25
C ALA A 47 4.28 3.84 24.86
N ASN A 48 5.22 4.20 23.99
CA ASN A 48 5.41 5.56 23.51
C ASN A 48 4.79 5.82 22.13
N ASN A 49 3.86 4.98 21.69
CA ASN A 49 3.18 5.09 20.38
C ASN A 49 4.14 5.22 19.19
N PHE A 50 5.32 4.60 19.29
CA PHE A 50 6.25 4.55 18.18
C PHE A 50 5.85 3.46 17.19
N TYR A 51 5.45 3.87 16.01
CA TYR A 51 5.20 2.98 14.88
C TYR A 51 6.30 3.15 13.84
N PRO A 52 7.05 2.07 13.53
CA PRO A 52 8.03 2.12 12.46
C PRO A 52 7.37 2.60 11.16
N ASN A 53 7.90 3.65 10.54
CA ASN A 53 7.39 4.11 9.26
C ASN A 53 7.79 3.10 8.16
N ASP A 54 6.83 2.28 7.74
CA ASP A 54 7.03 1.26 6.72
C ASP A 54 7.45 1.87 5.37
N ILE A 55 7.05 3.13 5.11
CA ILE A 55 7.48 3.89 3.92
C ILE A 55 8.97 4.23 4.01
N ALA A 56 9.45 4.67 5.18
CA ALA A 56 10.88 4.92 5.39
C ALA A 56 11.72 3.64 5.39
N LYS A 57 11.11 2.48 5.75
CA LYS A 57 11.73 1.16 5.59
C LYS A 57 11.85 0.76 4.13
N SER A 58 10.82 0.98 3.32
CA SER A 58 10.83 0.65 1.89
C SER A 58 11.86 1.48 1.13
N LEU A 59 11.99 2.76 1.44
CA LEU A 59 13.00 3.65 0.85
C LEU A 59 14.45 3.23 1.17
N ARG A 60 14.70 2.68 2.37
CA ARG A 60 16.02 2.16 2.76
C ARG A 60 16.31 0.76 2.21
N ASN A 61 15.26 -0.02 1.97
CA ASN A 61 15.33 -1.39 1.48
C ASN A 61 14.92 -1.51 0.00
N SER A 62 15.05 -0.44 -0.78
CA SER A 62 14.62 -0.33 -2.18
C SER A 62 15.11 -1.46 -3.12
N HIS A 63 15.94 -2.38 -2.61
CA HIS A 63 16.34 -3.59 -3.33
C HIS A 63 15.84 -4.91 -2.73
N LYS A 64 15.04 -4.93 -1.64
CA LYS A 64 14.75 -6.21 -0.94
C LYS A 64 13.31 -6.55 -0.62
N GLN A 65 12.37 -5.61 -0.52
CA GLN A 65 10.94 -5.94 -0.43
C GLN A 65 10.08 -4.80 -0.99
N PRO A 66 9.30 -5.02 -2.05
CA PRO A 66 8.34 -4.04 -2.53
C PRO A 66 7.32 -3.72 -1.43
N VAL A 67 6.81 -2.51 -1.42
CA VAL A 67 5.70 -2.11 -0.54
C VAL A 67 4.53 -3.03 -0.87
N LYS A 68 4.09 -3.85 0.09
CA LYS A 68 2.97 -4.80 -0.12
C LYS A 68 1.62 -4.08 -0.05
N VAL A 69 1.44 -3.09 -0.91
CA VAL A 69 0.21 -2.30 -1.02
C VAL A 69 -0.31 -2.39 -2.45
N ILE A 70 -1.58 -2.72 -2.59
CA ILE A 70 -2.30 -2.75 -3.87
C ILE A 70 -3.24 -1.55 -3.91
N GLY A 71 -3.20 -0.78 -5.00
CA GLY A 71 -4.19 0.25 -5.29
C GLY A 71 -5.46 -0.38 -5.86
N VAL A 72 -6.62 0.06 -5.39
CA VAL A 72 -7.91 -0.36 -5.94
C VAL A 72 -8.72 0.87 -6.32
N ILE A 73 -9.13 0.95 -7.59
CA ILE A 73 -10.00 2.01 -8.10
C ILE A 73 -11.36 1.39 -8.40
N VAL A 74 -12.38 1.85 -7.68
CA VAL A 74 -13.77 1.49 -7.93
C VAL A 74 -14.51 2.70 -8.49
N PRO A 75 -15.58 2.52 -9.30
CA PRO A 75 -16.40 3.63 -9.76
C PRO A 75 -17.07 4.37 -8.61
N GLU A 76 -17.70 3.62 -7.69
CA GLU A 76 -18.43 4.15 -6.54
C GLU A 76 -18.39 3.17 -5.36
N PHE A 77 -18.37 3.70 -4.12
CA PHE A 77 -18.45 2.87 -2.91
C PHE A 77 -19.87 2.50 -2.51
N THR A 78 -20.86 3.27 -2.94
CA THR A 78 -22.26 3.14 -2.51
C THR A 78 -23.00 1.98 -3.19
N HIS A 79 -22.50 1.51 -4.32
CA HIS A 79 -23.11 0.41 -5.04
C HIS A 79 -22.71 -0.94 -4.42
N TYR A 80 -23.69 -1.75 -4.05
CA TYR A 80 -23.48 -3.06 -3.39
C TYR A 80 -22.52 -3.99 -4.15
N TYR A 81 -22.58 -4.01 -5.46
CA TYR A 81 -21.69 -4.80 -6.32
C TYR A 81 -20.21 -4.47 -6.07
N PHE A 82 -19.84 -3.18 -6.14
CA PHE A 82 -18.44 -2.78 -5.94
C PHE A 82 -17.97 -2.97 -4.51
N SER A 83 -18.84 -2.77 -3.51
CA SER A 83 -18.48 -3.02 -2.12
C SER A 83 -18.23 -4.50 -1.85
N THR A 84 -19.00 -5.39 -2.49
CA THR A 84 -18.81 -6.85 -2.38
C THR A 84 -17.48 -7.28 -3.00
N ILE A 85 -17.16 -6.78 -4.19
CA ILE A 85 -15.87 -7.06 -4.85
C ILE A 85 -14.71 -6.54 -4.01
N LEU A 86 -14.82 -5.32 -3.47
CA LEU A 86 -13.80 -4.72 -2.64
C LEU A 86 -13.50 -5.56 -1.39
N ASN A 87 -14.53 -6.09 -0.73
CA ASN A 87 -14.37 -7.01 0.39
C ASN A 87 -13.63 -8.30 -0.03
N GLY A 88 -13.96 -8.87 -1.20
CA GLY A 88 -13.27 -10.03 -1.73
C GLY A 88 -11.79 -9.76 -2.05
N ILE A 89 -11.48 -8.58 -2.59
CA ILE A 89 -10.10 -8.15 -2.86
C ILE A 89 -9.34 -7.98 -1.54
N GLU A 90 -9.94 -7.33 -0.54
CA GLU A 90 -9.34 -7.11 0.78
C GLU A 90 -9.03 -8.44 1.46
N ASP A 91 -9.98 -9.36 1.52
CA ASP A 91 -9.80 -10.69 2.08
C ASP A 91 -8.65 -11.46 1.40
N ALA A 92 -8.60 -11.43 0.08
CA ALA A 92 -7.58 -12.13 -0.69
C ALA A 92 -6.18 -11.50 -0.51
N ALA A 93 -6.11 -10.18 -0.45
CA ALA A 93 -4.89 -9.42 -0.23
C ALA A 93 -4.35 -9.66 1.19
N SER A 94 -5.20 -9.52 2.21
CA SER A 94 -4.86 -9.67 3.62
C SER A 94 -4.28 -11.07 3.92
N LYS A 95 -4.91 -12.14 3.41
CA LYS A 95 -4.41 -13.52 3.54
C LYS A 95 -3.00 -13.72 2.98
N ARG A 96 -2.57 -12.87 2.05
CA ARG A 96 -1.23 -12.90 1.42
C ARG A 96 -0.27 -11.84 1.98
N GLY A 97 -0.69 -11.13 3.03
CA GLY A 97 0.11 -10.10 3.68
C GLY A 97 0.21 -8.79 2.87
N TYR A 98 -0.73 -8.54 1.95
CA TYR A 98 -0.90 -7.28 1.26
C TYR A 98 -1.93 -6.41 1.96
N ARG A 99 -1.77 -5.10 1.85
CA ARG A 99 -2.78 -4.10 2.22
C ARG A 99 -3.37 -3.51 0.96
N ILE A 100 -4.58 -2.98 1.05
CA ILE A 100 -5.19 -2.26 -0.06
C ILE A 100 -5.36 -0.78 0.28
N ILE A 101 -5.29 0.07 -0.76
CA ILE A 101 -5.76 1.45 -0.72
C ILE A 101 -6.90 1.55 -1.71
N ALA A 102 -8.12 1.60 -1.20
CA ALA A 102 -9.32 1.72 -2.01
C ALA A 102 -9.67 3.19 -2.27
N THR A 103 -9.92 3.51 -3.52
CA THR A 103 -10.29 4.85 -3.99
C THR A 103 -11.45 4.79 -4.96
N THR A 104 -12.10 5.93 -5.22
CA THR A 104 -13.21 5.99 -6.19
C THR A 104 -12.93 7.01 -7.28
N SER A 105 -13.13 6.60 -8.54
CA SER A 105 -13.05 7.50 -9.71
C SER A 105 -14.27 8.39 -9.83
N ARG A 106 -15.40 8.05 -9.19
CA ARG A 106 -16.70 8.72 -9.38
C ARG A 106 -17.12 8.80 -10.84
N GLU A 107 -16.75 7.80 -11.62
CA GLU A 107 -16.99 7.69 -13.06
C GLU A 107 -16.31 8.78 -13.93
N GLN A 108 -15.39 9.57 -13.35
CA GLN A 108 -14.73 10.71 -13.98
C GLN A 108 -13.33 10.33 -14.48
N TYR A 109 -13.05 10.66 -15.73
CA TYR A 109 -11.76 10.38 -16.38
C TYR A 109 -10.59 11.08 -15.68
N GLU A 110 -10.70 12.38 -15.43
CA GLU A 110 -9.61 13.17 -14.82
C GLU A 110 -9.26 12.65 -13.42
N ARG A 111 -10.27 12.20 -12.68
CA ARG A 111 -10.07 11.64 -11.36
C ARG A 111 -9.38 10.27 -11.43
N GLU A 112 -9.74 9.44 -12.39
CA GLU A 112 -9.07 8.16 -12.64
C GLU A 112 -7.59 8.36 -12.98
N VAL A 113 -7.28 9.34 -13.84
CA VAL A 113 -5.90 9.73 -14.17
C VAL A 113 -5.13 10.15 -12.91
N GLN A 114 -5.69 11.02 -12.07
CA GLN A 114 -5.07 11.47 -10.82
C GLN A 114 -4.81 10.31 -9.85
N LEU A 115 -5.73 9.36 -9.76
CA LEU A 115 -5.58 8.18 -8.90
C LEU A 115 -4.47 7.25 -9.40
N CYS A 116 -4.36 7.04 -10.70
CA CYS A 116 -3.26 6.28 -11.28
C CYS A 116 -1.90 6.95 -11.01
N GLN A 117 -1.80 8.27 -11.19
CA GLN A 117 -0.58 9.04 -10.86
C GLN A 117 -0.24 8.98 -9.37
N MET A 118 -1.24 9.04 -8.50
CA MET A 118 -1.05 8.88 -7.06
C MET A 118 -0.48 7.49 -6.73
N PHE A 119 -1.03 6.42 -7.28
CA PHE A 119 -0.54 5.06 -7.05
C PHE A 119 0.87 4.84 -7.60
N GLU A 120 1.18 5.45 -8.73
CA GLU A 120 2.53 5.48 -9.29
C GLU A 120 3.52 6.17 -8.34
N ALA A 121 3.18 7.37 -7.84
CA ALA A 121 4.01 8.12 -6.91
C ALA A 121 4.24 7.37 -5.58
N HIS A 122 3.24 6.61 -5.12
CA HIS A 122 3.33 5.79 -3.90
C HIS A 122 3.99 4.42 -4.14
N GLN A 123 4.38 4.11 -5.38
CA GLN A 123 5.05 2.85 -5.76
C GLN A 123 4.28 1.62 -5.26
N VAL A 124 2.97 1.59 -5.45
CA VAL A 124 2.16 0.41 -5.11
C VAL A 124 2.62 -0.80 -5.92
N CYS A 125 2.45 -2.00 -5.39
CA CYS A 125 2.91 -3.22 -6.05
C CYS A 125 1.98 -3.73 -7.15
N GLY A 126 0.83 -3.10 -7.35
CA GLY A 126 -0.13 -3.37 -8.42
C GLY A 126 -1.38 -2.52 -8.27
N VAL A 127 -2.17 -2.42 -9.34
CA VAL A 127 -3.43 -1.69 -9.36
C VAL A 127 -4.54 -2.61 -9.88
N ILE A 128 -5.68 -2.59 -9.19
CA ILE A 128 -6.93 -3.25 -9.63
C ILE A 128 -7.93 -2.15 -9.91
N VAL A 129 -8.52 -2.13 -11.10
CA VAL A 129 -9.37 -1.02 -11.55
C VAL A 129 -10.60 -1.50 -12.31
N SER A 130 -11.77 -0.93 -12.01
CA SER A 130 -12.91 -0.88 -12.92
C SER A 130 -12.90 0.48 -13.60
N GLN A 131 -12.76 0.47 -14.91
CA GLN A 131 -12.63 1.68 -15.73
C GLN A 131 -13.83 2.63 -15.53
N ALA A 132 -13.57 3.93 -15.43
CA ALA A 132 -14.63 4.93 -15.37
C ALA A 132 -15.39 5.01 -16.71
N LYS A 133 -16.68 5.37 -16.66
CA LYS A 133 -17.51 5.49 -17.88
C LYS A 133 -17.00 6.55 -18.85
N GLU A 134 -16.43 7.64 -18.31
CA GLU A 134 -15.96 8.76 -19.12
C GLU A 134 -14.58 8.50 -19.74
N THR A 135 -13.91 7.40 -19.40
CA THR A 135 -12.57 7.10 -19.89
C THR A 135 -12.57 6.80 -21.38
N GLN A 136 -11.88 7.63 -22.15
CA GLN A 136 -11.70 7.50 -23.60
C GLN A 136 -10.22 7.35 -24.00
N ASP A 137 -9.31 7.85 -23.17
CA ASP A 137 -7.87 7.73 -23.34
C ASP A 137 -7.28 6.80 -22.25
N TYR A 138 -6.32 5.98 -22.64
CA TYR A 138 -5.75 4.94 -21.80
C TYR A 138 -4.28 5.18 -21.42
N ALA A 139 -3.74 6.36 -21.73
CA ALA A 139 -2.33 6.70 -21.49
C ALA A 139 -1.93 6.56 -20.01
N HIS A 140 -2.83 6.87 -19.08
CA HIS A 140 -2.60 6.73 -17.64
C HIS A 140 -2.47 5.27 -17.20
N PHE A 141 -3.18 4.34 -17.83
CA PHE A 141 -3.04 2.91 -17.59
C PHE A 141 -1.74 2.37 -18.21
N GLN A 142 -1.42 2.83 -19.43
CA GLN A 142 -0.16 2.47 -20.07
C GLN A 142 1.05 2.94 -19.26
N SER A 143 1.00 4.14 -18.68
CA SER A 143 2.05 4.67 -17.80
C SER A 143 2.34 3.76 -16.61
N LEU A 144 1.32 3.19 -15.96
CA LEU A 144 1.50 2.21 -14.88
C LEU A 144 2.28 0.98 -15.35
N ILE A 145 1.88 0.44 -16.51
CA ILE A 145 2.50 -0.74 -17.09
C ILE A 145 3.96 -0.47 -17.49
N ASP A 146 4.22 0.65 -18.15
CA ASP A 146 5.57 1.06 -18.59
C ASP A 146 6.53 1.24 -17.40
N ARG A 147 6.01 1.56 -16.22
CA ARG A 147 6.77 1.63 -14.97
C ARG A 147 6.86 0.31 -14.22
N GLY A 148 6.32 -0.76 -14.79
CA GLY A 148 6.37 -2.09 -14.20
C GLY A 148 5.39 -2.30 -13.06
N ILE A 149 4.33 -1.49 -12.95
CA ILE A 149 3.24 -1.67 -12.00
C ILE A 149 2.18 -2.56 -12.65
N PRO A 150 1.98 -3.81 -12.19
CA PRO A 150 0.97 -4.70 -12.72
C PRO A 150 -0.44 -4.11 -12.63
N LEU A 151 -1.22 -4.25 -13.69
CA LEU A 151 -2.58 -3.75 -13.79
C LEU A 151 -3.57 -4.91 -14.02
N VAL A 152 -4.67 -4.88 -13.30
CA VAL A 152 -5.78 -5.83 -13.46
C VAL A 152 -7.07 -5.06 -13.61
N PHE A 153 -7.76 -5.25 -14.73
CA PHE A 153 -9.12 -4.75 -14.92
C PHE A 153 -10.15 -5.73 -14.37
N TYR A 154 -11.24 -5.23 -13.83
CA TYR A 154 -12.41 -6.02 -13.47
C TYR A 154 -13.69 -5.27 -13.86
N ASP A 155 -14.77 -6.02 -14.11
CA ASP A 155 -16.08 -5.51 -14.52
C ASP A 155 -15.97 -4.74 -15.85
N ARG A 156 -15.60 -3.46 -15.82
CA ARG A 156 -15.32 -2.66 -17.02
C ARG A 156 -13.85 -2.73 -17.36
N ILE A 157 -13.60 -3.19 -18.57
CA ILE A 157 -12.25 -3.50 -19.04
C ILE A 157 -11.83 -2.53 -20.13
N CYS A 158 -10.57 -2.15 -20.11
CA CYS A 158 -9.89 -1.49 -21.23
C CYS A 158 -9.29 -2.54 -22.17
N THR A 159 -9.55 -2.43 -23.45
CA THR A 159 -8.93 -3.27 -24.49
C THR A 159 -7.70 -2.62 -25.14
N GLY A 160 -7.47 -1.33 -24.87
CA GLY A 160 -6.39 -0.54 -25.46
C GLY A 160 -5.02 -0.74 -24.82
N VAL A 161 -4.94 -1.47 -23.68
CA VAL A 161 -3.68 -1.78 -23.00
C VAL A 161 -3.55 -3.27 -22.73
N ASP A 162 -2.33 -3.77 -22.67
CA ASP A 162 -2.05 -5.19 -22.36
C ASP A 162 -2.01 -5.40 -20.86
N ALA A 163 -3.14 -5.83 -20.28
CA ALA A 163 -3.29 -6.06 -18.85
C ALA A 163 -4.21 -7.26 -18.58
N SER A 164 -4.10 -7.84 -17.38
CA SER A 164 -4.99 -8.91 -16.93
C SER A 164 -6.43 -8.40 -16.78
N ARG A 165 -7.41 -9.26 -17.05
CA ARG A 165 -8.83 -8.91 -16.99
C ARG A 165 -9.61 -9.98 -16.25
N VAL A 166 -10.52 -9.54 -15.38
CA VAL A 166 -11.47 -10.40 -14.66
C VAL A 166 -12.88 -9.90 -15.00
N VAL A 167 -13.60 -10.68 -15.74
CA VAL A 167 -14.99 -10.37 -16.18
C VAL A 167 -15.93 -11.43 -15.68
N VAL A 168 -17.18 -11.06 -15.47
CA VAL A 168 -18.27 -12.00 -15.20
C VAL A 168 -18.84 -12.43 -16.55
N ASP A 169 -19.11 -13.72 -16.68
CA ASP A 169 -19.76 -14.28 -17.85
C ASP A 169 -21.29 -14.17 -17.61
N ASP A 170 -21.89 -13.17 -18.20
CA ASP A 170 -23.34 -12.88 -18.08
C ASP A 170 -24.16 -13.68 -19.10
N TYR A 171 -23.97 -15.02 -19.17
CA TYR A 171 -24.84 -15.91 -19.94
C TYR A 171 -25.95 -16.52 -19.09
#